data_adbf763087c36e1c0ad3812027c40dab
#
_entry.id   adbf763087c36e1c0ad3812027c40dab
#
_cell.length_a   1.000
_cell.length_b   1.000
_cell.length_c   1.000
_cell.angle_alpha   90.00
_cell.angle_beta   90.00
_cell.angle_gamma   90.00
#
_symmetry.space_group_name_H-M   'P 1'
#
loop_
_entity.id
_entity.type
_entity.pdbx_description
1 polymer ?
#
loop_
_entity_poly.entity_id
_entity_poly.type
_entity_poly.pdbx_seq_one_letter_code
_entity_poly.pdbx_strand_id
1 'polypeptide(L)'
;MRWIFHLGIALLLMTGCASYERQTAAFRGAWNAGNVQKASELANMQVYDKSDSHDGVIWLLEQGAALRANNQIKESIYAFERAEKRMRHYESQAKIRVSKEATALAVNLESVPYEGRGYDRVMLNTYQALNYLHLGQRDAAMVELRQASDEQDAELIRNARRISSARKSAGRYRSNILRTQNSAGTRNQLDSLQPSLNMDYGAFVNPFTDFLHALCLWSLADDQSENAIVSLRRIYQTLGQPRFIADEIKAVDKILSGGKHPDLTYVIFEIGVAPIRKEVRLDIPLFDQELPYVTAEFPRLENRGHPLTCAVVIGKNKIDAMVICEMDAVIGRDFQSELPGII
;
A
#
# COMPACT_ATOMS: atom_id res chain seq x y z
N MET A 1 -12.35 -46.48 29.48
CA MET A 1 -11.65 -46.30 28.21
C MET A 1 -12.31 -45.29 27.26
N ARG A 2 -13.60 -45.00 27.31
CA ARG A 2 -14.28 -44.04 26.39
C ARG A 2 -13.98 -42.55 26.65
N TRP A 3 -13.59 -42.17 27.86
CA TRP A 3 -13.30 -40.77 28.24
C TRP A 3 -11.95 -40.24 27.73
N ILE A 4 -10.98 -41.12 27.51
CA ILE A 4 -9.65 -40.74 27.03
C ILE A 4 -9.69 -40.36 25.51
N PHE A 5 -10.61 -40.97 24.77
CA PHE A 5 -10.76 -40.66 23.34
C PHE A 5 -11.36 -39.25 23.07
N HIS A 6 -12.22 -38.76 23.96
CA HIS A 6 -12.84 -37.43 23.81
C HIS A 6 -11.89 -36.30 24.22
N LEU A 7 -10.95 -36.56 25.13
CA LEU A 7 -9.93 -35.58 25.51
C LEU A 7 -8.87 -35.41 24.42
N GLY A 8 -8.52 -36.46 23.68
CA GLY A 8 -7.61 -36.42 22.54
C GLY A 8 -8.14 -35.65 21.34
N ILE A 9 -9.45 -35.74 21.06
CA ILE A 9 -10.09 -35.01 19.96
C ILE A 9 -10.24 -33.51 20.31
N ALA A 10 -10.47 -33.14 21.56
CA ALA A 10 -10.54 -31.75 22.01
C ALA A 10 -9.17 -31.04 21.95
N LEU A 11 -8.06 -31.77 22.11
CA LEU A 11 -6.71 -31.20 22.03
C LEU A 11 -6.25 -30.96 20.57
N LEU A 12 -6.80 -31.71 19.61
CA LEU A 12 -6.49 -31.55 18.18
C LEU A 12 -7.21 -30.36 17.51
N LEU A 13 -8.22 -29.79 18.15
CA LEU A 13 -8.96 -28.63 17.65
C LEU A 13 -8.38 -27.28 18.10
N MET A 14 -7.31 -27.29 18.90
CA MET A 14 -6.63 -26.06 19.38
C MET A 14 -5.50 -25.58 18.48
N THR A 15 -5.31 -26.17 17.30
CA THR A 15 -4.43 -25.57 16.28
C THR A 15 -5.17 -24.44 15.58
N GLY A 16 -5.54 -23.39 16.34
CA GLY A 16 -6.03 -22.16 15.77
C GLY A 16 -4.99 -21.60 14.81
N CYS A 17 -5.41 -21.25 13.60
CA CYS A 17 -4.57 -20.54 12.63
C CYS A 17 -3.89 -19.39 13.35
N ALA A 18 -2.55 -19.39 13.40
CA ALA A 18 -1.82 -18.27 13.95
C ALA A 18 -2.12 -17.07 13.04
N SER A 19 -2.66 -15.98 13.61
CA SER A 19 -2.96 -14.78 12.84
C SER A 19 -1.71 -14.29 12.09
N TYR A 20 -1.89 -13.63 10.95
CA TYR A 20 -0.78 -13.04 10.16
C TYR A 20 0.18 -12.25 11.07
N GLU A 21 -0.34 -11.53 12.05
CA GLU A 21 0.47 -10.81 13.04
C GLU A 21 1.49 -11.68 13.79
N ARG A 22 1.10 -12.87 14.25
CA ARG A 22 2.01 -13.81 14.92
C ARG A 22 3.01 -14.41 13.95
N GLN A 23 2.58 -14.70 12.73
CA GLN A 23 3.43 -15.29 11.70
C GLN A 23 4.51 -14.30 11.23
N THR A 24 4.19 -13.00 11.18
CA THR A 24 5.12 -11.94 10.77
C THR A 24 5.99 -11.40 11.90
N ALA A 25 5.75 -11.77 13.15
CA ALA A 25 6.42 -11.17 14.31
C ALA A 25 7.96 -11.27 14.23
N ALA A 26 8.50 -12.43 13.85
CA ALA A 26 9.94 -12.63 13.70
C ALA A 26 10.53 -11.81 12.53
N PHE A 27 9.85 -11.77 11.40
CA PHE A 27 10.21 -10.95 10.24
C PHE A 27 10.23 -9.47 10.61
N ARG A 28 9.13 -8.96 11.18
CA ARG A 28 9.02 -7.56 11.62
C ARG A 28 10.06 -7.18 12.66
N GLY A 29 10.36 -8.11 13.58
CA GLY A 29 11.42 -7.91 14.57
C GLY A 29 12.80 -7.71 13.93
N ALA A 30 13.15 -8.56 12.96
CA ALA A 30 14.40 -8.44 12.21
C ALA A 30 14.44 -7.15 11.38
N TRP A 31 13.33 -6.83 10.68
CA TRP A 31 13.20 -5.62 9.86
C TRP A 31 13.35 -4.35 10.69
N ASN A 32 12.61 -4.22 11.79
CA ASN A 32 12.66 -3.05 12.67
C ASN A 32 14.03 -2.88 13.37
N ALA A 33 14.76 -3.97 13.55
CA ALA A 33 16.13 -3.94 14.06
C ALA A 33 17.17 -3.58 12.97
N GLY A 34 16.77 -3.35 11.72
CA GLY A 34 17.66 -3.10 10.60
C GLY A 34 18.45 -4.33 10.14
N ASN A 35 18.10 -5.53 10.62
CA ASN A 35 18.75 -6.77 10.21
C ASN A 35 18.10 -7.30 8.92
N VAL A 36 18.41 -6.62 7.80
CA VAL A 36 17.81 -6.90 6.49
C VAL A 36 18.16 -8.30 5.98
N GLN A 37 19.36 -8.81 6.30
CA GLN A 37 19.75 -10.18 5.95
C GLN A 37 18.79 -11.18 6.62
N LYS A 38 18.60 -11.06 7.94
CA LYS A 38 17.70 -11.95 8.67
C LYS A 38 16.24 -11.80 8.22
N ALA A 39 15.81 -10.58 7.91
CA ALA A 39 14.47 -10.32 7.37
C ALA A 39 14.28 -11.04 6.01
N SER A 40 15.25 -10.96 5.10
CA SER A 40 15.17 -11.65 3.79
C SER A 40 15.15 -13.18 3.93
N GLU A 41 15.95 -13.75 4.83
CA GLU A 41 15.92 -15.19 5.14
C GLU A 41 14.53 -15.63 5.65
N LEU A 42 13.96 -14.89 6.60
CA LEU A 42 12.65 -15.20 7.17
C LEU A 42 11.52 -15.04 6.14
N ALA A 43 11.58 -14.03 5.28
CA ALA A 43 10.62 -13.86 4.19
C ALA A 43 10.70 -15.01 3.18
N ASN A 44 11.92 -15.45 2.82
CA ASN A 44 12.14 -16.60 1.94
C ASN A 44 11.52 -17.88 2.49
N MET A 45 11.70 -18.15 3.80
CA MET A 45 11.09 -19.31 4.47
C MET A 45 9.55 -19.25 4.40
N GLN A 46 8.95 -18.10 4.69
CA GLN A 46 7.50 -17.93 4.64
C GLN A 46 6.94 -18.09 3.23
N VAL A 47 7.62 -17.56 2.22
CA VAL A 47 7.20 -17.72 0.82
C VAL A 47 7.26 -19.17 0.37
N TYR A 48 8.29 -19.93 0.80
CA TYR A 48 8.38 -21.36 0.50
C TYR A 48 7.15 -22.13 0.99
N ASP A 49 6.69 -21.83 2.20
CA ASP A 49 5.57 -22.53 2.82
C ASP A 49 4.20 -21.98 2.37
N LYS A 50 4.12 -20.69 2.05
CA LYS A 50 2.83 -19.94 1.99
C LYS A 50 2.58 -19.17 0.71
N SER A 51 3.43 -19.27 -0.31
CA SER A 51 3.21 -18.51 -1.56
C SER A 51 1.84 -18.79 -2.20
N ASP A 52 1.28 -19.98 -1.98
CA ASP A 52 -0.03 -20.38 -2.49
C ASP A 52 -1.20 -20.20 -1.50
N SER A 53 -0.93 -19.72 -0.30
CA SER A 53 -1.94 -19.42 0.72
C SER A 53 -2.70 -18.11 0.42
N HIS A 54 -3.70 -17.81 1.24
CA HIS A 54 -4.44 -16.54 1.21
C HIS A 54 -3.53 -15.32 1.39
N ASP A 55 -2.44 -15.45 2.16
CA ASP A 55 -1.45 -14.40 2.42
C ASP A 55 -0.31 -14.39 1.41
N GLY A 56 -0.37 -15.23 0.36
CA GLY A 56 0.75 -15.41 -0.57
C GLY A 56 1.21 -14.14 -1.26
N VAL A 57 0.29 -13.22 -1.59
CA VAL A 57 0.65 -11.92 -2.20
C VAL A 57 1.47 -11.09 -1.23
N ILE A 58 1.01 -10.91 0.02
CA ILE A 58 1.72 -10.07 0.98
C ILE A 58 3.10 -10.64 1.31
N TRP A 59 3.23 -11.97 1.43
CA TRP A 59 4.53 -12.61 1.66
C TRP A 59 5.50 -12.42 0.48
N LEU A 60 5.01 -12.42 -0.76
CA LEU A 60 5.83 -12.13 -1.94
C LEU A 60 6.27 -10.66 -1.98
N LEU A 61 5.41 -9.74 -1.56
CA LEU A 61 5.74 -8.31 -1.44
C LEU A 61 6.82 -8.08 -0.36
N GLU A 62 6.65 -8.67 0.83
CA GLU A 62 7.62 -8.59 1.92
C GLU A 62 8.97 -9.22 1.51
N GLN A 63 8.94 -10.35 0.80
CA GLN A 63 10.13 -10.98 0.24
C GLN A 63 10.84 -10.04 -0.74
N GLY A 64 10.12 -9.45 -1.69
CA GLY A 64 10.69 -8.54 -2.67
C GLY A 64 11.35 -7.32 -2.02
N ALA A 65 10.69 -6.72 -1.04
CA ALA A 65 11.21 -5.57 -0.30
C ALA A 65 12.46 -5.94 0.53
N ALA A 66 12.43 -7.07 1.23
CA ALA A 66 13.55 -7.52 2.06
C ALA A 66 14.78 -7.91 1.22
N LEU A 67 14.58 -8.60 0.09
CA LEU A 67 15.63 -8.95 -0.84
C LEU A 67 16.29 -7.69 -1.46
N ARG A 68 15.46 -6.70 -1.83
CA ARG A 68 15.96 -5.41 -2.31
C ARG A 68 16.82 -4.71 -1.26
N ALA A 69 16.33 -4.58 -0.03
CA ALA A 69 17.07 -3.98 1.07
C ALA A 69 18.38 -4.74 1.38
N ASN A 70 18.42 -6.05 1.16
CA ASN A 70 19.61 -6.90 1.30
C ASN A 70 20.48 -6.94 0.04
N ASN A 71 20.27 -6.04 -0.91
CA ASN A 71 21.02 -5.94 -2.18
C ASN A 71 20.95 -7.18 -3.09
N GLN A 72 19.93 -8.02 -2.90
CA GLN A 72 19.63 -9.20 -3.72
C GLN A 72 18.62 -8.80 -4.82
N ILE A 73 19.08 -7.96 -5.75
CA ILE A 73 18.22 -7.22 -6.69
C ILE A 73 17.47 -8.14 -7.66
N LYS A 74 18.16 -9.14 -8.23
CA LYS A 74 17.55 -10.06 -9.20
C LYS A 74 16.48 -10.94 -8.56
N GLU A 75 16.76 -11.40 -7.35
CA GLU A 75 15.81 -12.18 -6.54
C GLU A 75 14.61 -11.34 -6.12
N SER A 76 14.83 -10.05 -5.81
CA SER A 76 13.77 -9.08 -5.53
C SER A 76 12.86 -8.90 -6.75
N ILE A 77 13.41 -8.72 -7.95
CA ILE A 77 12.66 -8.62 -9.19
C ILE A 77 11.75 -9.85 -9.34
N TYR A 78 12.33 -11.04 -9.22
CA TYR A 78 11.58 -12.29 -9.34
C TYR A 78 10.44 -12.42 -8.31
N ALA A 79 10.67 -11.99 -7.07
CA ALA A 79 9.65 -12.00 -6.03
C ALA A 79 8.48 -11.07 -6.38
N PHE A 80 8.77 -9.85 -6.84
CA PHE A 80 7.75 -8.88 -7.25
C PHE A 80 6.98 -9.32 -8.50
N GLU A 81 7.63 -9.92 -9.50
CA GLU A 81 6.94 -10.50 -10.67
C GLU A 81 5.93 -11.59 -10.26
N ARG A 82 6.29 -12.43 -9.29
CA ARG A 82 5.38 -13.44 -8.74
C ARG A 82 4.20 -12.80 -8.00
N ALA A 83 4.46 -11.76 -7.21
CA ALA A 83 3.41 -11.00 -6.52
C ALA A 83 2.43 -10.41 -7.53
N GLU A 84 2.94 -9.72 -8.55
CA GLU A 84 2.14 -9.09 -9.60
C GLU A 84 1.29 -10.11 -10.36
N LYS A 85 1.90 -11.23 -10.78
CA LYS A 85 1.16 -12.31 -11.46
C LYS A 85 0.00 -12.82 -10.62
N ARG A 86 0.19 -12.93 -9.30
CA ARG A 86 -0.84 -13.39 -8.38
C ARG A 86 -1.93 -12.34 -8.18
N MET A 87 -1.58 -11.07 -8.06
CA MET A 87 -2.54 -9.96 -7.99
C MET A 87 -3.42 -9.91 -9.26
N ARG A 88 -2.81 -10.02 -10.43
CA ARG A 88 -3.54 -10.07 -11.73
C ARG A 88 -4.48 -11.27 -11.82
N HIS A 89 -4.06 -12.42 -11.27
CA HIS A 89 -4.93 -13.61 -11.20
C HIS A 89 -6.19 -13.33 -10.37
N TYR A 90 -6.06 -12.75 -9.18
CA TYR A 90 -7.22 -12.37 -8.36
C TYR A 90 -8.12 -11.35 -9.06
N GLU A 91 -7.55 -10.35 -9.71
CA GLU A 91 -8.31 -9.37 -10.51
C GLU A 91 -9.16 -10.04 -11.62
N SER A 92 -8.58 -11.00 -12.31
CA SER A 92 -9.31 -11.73 -13.37
C SER A 92 -10.48 -12.53 -12.81
N GLN A 93 -10.32 -13.09 -11.60
CA GLN A 93 -11.40 -13.84 -10.92
C GLN A 93 -12.46 -12.92 -10.32
N ALA A 94 -12.09 -11.74 -9.79
CA ALA A 94 -13.02 -10.78 -9.23
C ALA A 94 -14.06 -10.31 -10.26
N LYS A 95 -13.67 -10.16 -11.53
CA LYS A 95 -14.60 -9.84 -12.62
C LYS A 95 -15.71 -10.90 -12.79
N ILE A 96 -15.45 -12.15 -12.40
CA ILE A 96 -16.41 -13.28 -12.47
C ILE A 96 -17.26 -13.36 -11.19
N ARG A 97 -16.74 -12.90 -10.04
CA ARG A 97 -17.38 -13.02 -8.71
C ARG A 97 -18.38 -11.92 -8.36
N VAL A 98 -18.43 -10.80 -9.06
CA VAL A 98 -19.30 -9.63 -8.79
C VAL A 98 -20.79 -10.00 -8.60
N SER A 99 -21.22 -11.19 -8.99
CA SER A 99 -22.60 -11.67 -8.78
C SER A 99 -22.83 -12.39 -7.44
N LYS A 100 -21.78 -12.71 -6.66
CA LYS A 100 -21.89 -13.55 -5.45
C LYS A 100 -21.54 -12.83 -4.14
N GLU A 101 -20.99 -11.62 -4.19
CA GLU A 101 -20.42 -10.93 -3.01
C GLU A 101 -21.42 -10.27 -2.06
N ALA A 102 -22.69 -10.15 -2.45
CA ALA A 102 -23.71 -9.59 -1.53
C ALA A 102 -24.02 -10.47 -0.32
N THR A 103 -23.52 -11.71 -0.29
CA THR A 103 -23.68 -12.66 0.81
C THR A 103 -22.45 -12.79 1.71
N ALA A 104 -21.34 -12.15 1.37
CA ALA A 104 -20.03 -12.33 2.03
C ALA A 104 -19.78 -11.42 3.25
N LEU A 105 -20.72 -10.56 3.61
CA LEU A 105 -20.61 -9.71 4.84
C LEU A 105 -20.63 -10.51 6.15
N ALA A 106 -20.86 -11.82 6.10
CA ALA A 106 -20.81 -12.72 7.24
C ALA A 106 -19.59 -13.66 7.24
N VAL A 107 -18.67 -13.52 6.28
CA VAL A 107 -17.48 -14.37 6.18
C VAL A 107 -16.35 -13.71 6.93
N ASN A 108 -15.69 -14.48 7.79
CA ASN A 108 -14.48 -14.09 8.49
C ASN A 108 -13.46 -13.49 7.49
N LEU A 109 -13.08 -12.23 7.68
CA LEU A 109 -12.14 -11.50 6.80
C LEU A 109 -10.79 -12.24 6.66
N GLU A 110 -10.39 -13.02 7.67
CA GLU A 110 -9.20 -13.88 7.61
C GLU A 110 -9.27 -14.96 6.52
N SER A 111 -10.47 -15.31 6.04
CA SER A 111 -10.66 -16.31 4.97
C SER A 111 -10.57 -15.73 3.56
N VAL A 112 -10.49 -14.39 3.42
CA VAL A 112 -10.42 -13.72 2.12
C VAL A 112 -8.95 -13.56 1.71
N PRO A 113 -8.57 -13.99 0.48
CA PRO A 113 -7.21 -13.81 0.00
C PRO A 113 -6.81 -12.32 -0.02
N TYR A 114 -5.56 -12.05 0.38
CA TYR A 114 -4.98 -10.74 0.19
C TYR A 114 -4.65 -10.51 -1.29
N GLU A 115 -5.41 -9.64 -1.94
CA GLU A 115 -5.32 -9.40 -3.39
C GLU A 115 -4.34 -8.28 -3.77
N GLY A 116 -3.70 -7.64 -2.79
CA GLY A 116 -2.92 -6.41 -2.97
C GLY A 116 -3.82 -5.17 -3.01
N ARG A 117 -3.38 -4.10 -2.36
CA ARG A 117 -4.05 -2.79 -2.35
C ARG A 117 -3.52 -1.90 -3.46
N GLY A 118 -4.19 -0.78 -3.72
CA GLY A 118 -3.73 0.19 -4.71
C GLY A 118 -2.30 0.64 -4.48
N TYR A 119 -1.98 1.04 -3.25
CA TYR A 119 -0.61 1.44 -2.88
C TYR A 119 0.43 0.32 -2.99
N ASP A 120 0.05 -0.96 -2.76
CA ASP A 120 0.98 -2.09 -2.95
C ASP A 120 1.35 -2.25 -4.41
N ARG A 121 0.39 -2.10 -5.33
CA ARG A 121 0.62 -2.19 -6.78
C ARG A 121 1.52 -1.08 -7.27
N VAL A 122 1.24 0.15 -6.85
CA VAL A 122 2.05 1.32 -7.17
C VAL A 122 3.47 1.16 -6.65
N MET A 123 3.64 0.77 -5.38
CA MET A 123 4.95 0.58 -4.77
C MET A 123 5.71 -0.61 -5.33
N LEU A 124 5.03 -1.70 -5.70
CA LEU A 124 5.64 -2.84 -6.38
C LEU A 124 6.34 -2.37 -7.65
N ASN A 125 5.62 -1.69 -8.54
CA ASN A 125 6.18 -1.18 -9.80
C ASN A 125 7.27 -0.13 -9.55
N THR A 126 7.12 0.71 -8.51
CA THR A 126 8.15 1.69 -8.12
C THR A 126 9.43 1.00 -7.66
N TYR A 127 9.32 -0.04 -6.86
CA TYR A 127 10.50 -0.85 -6.44
C TYR A 127 11.11 -1.65 -7.58
N GLN A 128 10.31 -2.16 -8.50
CA GLN A 128 10.80 -2.77 -9.74
C GLN A 128 11.60 -1.77 -10.56
N ALA A 129 11.09 -0.54 -10.73
CA ALA A 129 11.82 0.51 -11.42
C ALA A 129 13.18 0.80 -10.75
N LEU A 130 13.20 0.95 -9.43
CA LEU A 130 14.45 1.14 -8.68
C LEU A 130 15.41 -0.04 -8.83
N ASN A 131 14.90 -1.28 -8.86
CA ASN A 131 15.71 -2.48 -9.11
C ASN A 131 16.31 -2.45 -10.50
N TYR A 132 15.55 -2.11 -11.54
CA TYR A 132 16.05 -2.00 -12.90
C TYR A 132 17.03 -0.84 -13.06
N LEU A 133 16.81 0.30 -12.41
CA LEU A 133 17.78 1.39 -12.37
C LEU A 133 19.10 0.96 -11.73
N HIS A 134 19.05 0.19 -10.63
CA HIS A 134 20.23 -0.38 -9.99
C HIS A 134 21.04 -1.29 -10.94
N LEU A 135 20.35 -2.03 -11.82
CA LEU A 135 20.97 -2.88 -12.85
C LEU A 135 21.38 -2.11 -14.13
N GLY A 136 21.15 -0.80 -14.19
CA GLY A 136 21.41 0.02 -15.40
C GLY A 136 20.42 -0.20 -16.54
N GLN A 137 19.30 -0.89 -16.28
CA GLN A 137 18.26 -1.23 -17.26
C GLN A 137 17.18 -0.14 -17.32
N ARG A 138 17.53 0.98 -17.95
CA ARG A 138 16.72 2.21 -18.00
C ARG A 138 15.34 2.01 -18.61
N ASP A 139 15.28 1.32 -19.76
CA ASP A 139 14.02 1.10 -20.47
C ASP A 139 13.03 0.28 -19.66
N ALA A 140 13.51 -0.77 -18.99
CA ALA A 140 12.68 -1.57 -18.08
C ALA A 140 12.17 -0.74 -16.90
N ALA A 141 13.02 0.11 -16.31
CA ALA A 141 12.60 1.03 -15.26
C ALA A 141 11.50 1.99 -15.72
N MET A 142 11.60 2.54 -16.94
CA MET A 142 10.58 3.40 -17.50
C MET A 142 9.25 2.69 -17.74
N VAL A 143 9.27 1.40 -18.11
CA VAL A 143 8.05 0.60 -18.24
C VAL A 143 7.36 0.48 -16.89
N GLU A 144 8.10 0.12 -15.83
CA GLU A 144 7.56 0.00 -14.48
C GLU A 144 6.98 1.31 -13.94
N LEU A 145 7.65 2.45 -14.18
CA LEU A 145 7.15 3.75 -13.73
C LEU A 145 5.86 4.16 -14.47
N ARG A 146 5.72 3.82 -15.74
CA ARG A 146 4.46 4.01 -16.47
C ARG A 146 3.36 3.11 -15.89
N GLN A 147 3.66 1.84 -15.62
CA GLN A 147 2.71 0.92 -14.99
C GLN A 147 2.29 1.42 -13.61
N ALA A 148 3.22 1.95 -12.81
CA ALA A 148 2.88 2.55 -11.52
C ALA A 148 1.91 3.74 -11.65
N SER A 149 2.11 4.59 -12.65
CA SER A 149 1.19 5.71 -12.94
C SER A 149 -0.19 5.20 -13.39
N ASP A 150 -0.22 4.22 -14.29
CA ASP A 150 -1.46 3.62 -14.78
C ASP A 150 -2.24 2.93 -13.64
N GLU A 151 -1.54 2.33 -12.67
CA GLU A 151 -2.16 1.73 -11.49
C GLU A 151 -2.80 2.76 -10.57
N GLN A 152 -2.20 3.95 -10.40
CA GLN A 152 -2.83 5.05 -9.65
C GLN A 152 -4.18 5.44 -10.28
N ASP A 153 -4.22 5.63 -11.60
CA ASP A 153 -5.44 5.99 -12.32
C ASP A 153 -6.48 4.86 -12.31
N ALA A 154 -6.03 3.61 -12.47
CA ALA A 154 -6.91 2.45 -12.44
C ALA A 154 -7.55 2.24 -11.07
N GLU A 155 -6.84 2.55 -9.96
CA GLU A 155 -7.38 2.40 -8.61
C GLU A 155 -8.49 3.41 -8.31
N LEU A 156 -8.40 4.62 -8.83
CA LEU A 156 -9.52 5.59 -8.76
C LEU A 156 -10.80 4.99 -9.35
N ILE A 157 -10.70 4.34 -10.52
CA ILE A 157 -11.84 3.73 -11.20
C ILE A 157 -12.33 2.50 -10.43
N ARG A 158 -11.43 1.64 -9.94
CA ARG A 158 -11.77 0.46 -9.15
C ARG A 158 -12.52 0.84 -7.88
N ASN A 159 -12.03 1.86 -7.17
CA ASN A 159 -12.66 2.33 -5.94
C ASN A 159 -14.05 2.94 -6.18
N ALA A 160 -14.21 3.77 -7.21
CA ALA A 160 -15.51 4.32 -7.59
C ALA A 160 -16.54 3.22 -7.89
N ARG A 161 -16.13 2.13 -8.54
CA ARG A 161 -16.97 0.95 -8.80
C ARG A 161 -17.34 0.21 -7.52
N ARG A 162 -16.38 0.01 -6.59
CA ARG A 162 -16.64 -0.61 -5.27
C ARG A 162 -17.71 0.16 -4.49
N ILE A 163 -17.54 1.48 -4.38
CA ILE A 163 -18.50 2.35 -3.70
C ILE A 163 -19.88 2.30 -4.36
N SER A 164 -19.93 2.34 -5.69
CA SER A 164 -21.20 2.25 -6.43
C SER A 164 -21.90 0.90 -6.21
N SER A 165 -21.15 -0.20 -6.19
CA SER A 165 -21.69 -1.54 -5.92
C SER A 165 -22.20 -1.66 -4.49
N ALA A 166 -21.45 -1.19 -3.50
CA ALA A 166 -21.86 -1.18 -2.10
C ALA A 166 -23.17 -0.39 -1.92
N ARG A 167 -23.29 0.81 -2.51
CA ARG A 167 -24.51 1.63 -2.47
C ARG A 167 -25.71 0.94 -3.13
N LYS A 168 -25.52 0.20 -4.23
CA LYS A 168 -26.58 -0.58 -4.88
C LYS A 168 -27.05 -1.73 -3.99
N SER A 169 -26.12 -2.46 -3.38
CA SER A 169 -26.44 -3.56 -2.47
C SER A 169 -27.18 -3.08 -1.22
N ALA A 170 -26.81 -1.92 -0.68
CA ALA A 170 -27.46 -1.27 0.44
C ALA A 170 -28.86 -0.71 0.11
N GLY A 171 -29.24 -0.62 -1.16
CA GLY A 171 -30.44 0.08 -1.61
C GLY A 171 -31.77 -0.40 -0.98
N ARG A 172 -31.89 -1.70 -0.68
CA ARG A 172 -33.07 -2.29 -0.03
C ARG A 172 -33.21 -1.91 1.45
N TYR A 173 -32.12 -1.62 2.12
CA TYR A 173 -32.04 -1.34 3.56
C TYR A 173 -31.62 0.11 3.84
N ARG A 174 -31.62 0.95 2.82
CA ARG A 174 -31.06 2.31 2.86
C ARG A 174 -31.56 3.16 4.03
N SER A 175 -32.85 3.10 4.34
CA SER A 175 -33.44 3.89 5.44
C SER A 175 -32.89 3.46 6.80
N ASN A 176 -32.77 2.16 7.03
CA ASN A 176 -32.24 1.61 8.29
C ASN A 176 -30.74 1.86 8.42
N ILE A 177 -29.99 1.67 7.34
CA ILE A 177 -28.56 1.98 7.29
C ILE A 177 -28.30 3.44 7.60
N LEU A 178 -29.03 4.38 6.97
CA LEU A 178 -28.87 5.80 7.22
C LEU A 178 -29.23 6.19 8.66
N ARG A 179 -30.24 5.57 9.26
CA ARG A 179 -30.57 5.79 10.68
C ARG A 179 -29.45 5.30 11.59
N THR A 180 -28.93 4.11 11.34
CA THR A 180 -27.83 3.52 12.09
C THR A 180 -26.57 4.37 11.98
N GLN A 181 -26.14 4.72 10.77
CA GLN A 181 -24.96 5.57 10.53
C GLN A 181 -25.07 6.96 11.13
N ASN A 182 -26.30 7.53 11.17
CA ASN A 182 -26.54 8.86 11.72
C ASN A 182 -26.74 8.87 13.24
N SER A 183 -26.82 7.71 13.90
CA SER A 183 -26.86 7.68 15.36
C SER A 183 -25.52 8.19 15.94
N ALA A 184 -25.57 8.98 17.01
CA ALA A 184 -24.37 9.59 17.59
C ALA A 184 -23.33 8.51 18.02
N GLY A 185 -23.79 7.38 18.57
CA GLY A 185 -22.89 6.28 18.97
C GLY A 185 -22.16 5.65 17.81
N THR A 186 -22.88 5.31 16.72
CA THR A 186 -22.30 4.71 15.52
C THR A 186 -21.34 5.68 14.84
N ARG A 187 -21.74 6.95 14.70
CA ARG A 187 -20.90 7.98 14.09
C ARG A 187 -19.56 8.10 14.80
N ASN A 188 -19.54 8.22 16.13
CA ASN A 188 -18.30 8.30 16.91
C ASN A 188 -17.43 7.05 16.72
N GLN A 189 -18.03 5.87 16.63
CA GLN A 189 -17.31 4.63 16.36
C GLN A 189 -16.69 4.63 14.95
N LEU A 190 -17.45 5.00 13.93
CA LEU A 190 -16.97 5.09 12.54
C LEU A 190 -15.90 6.17 12.37
N ASP A 191 -16.06 7.31 13.02
CA ASP A 191 -15.07 8.39 13.03
C ASP A 191 -13.73 7.94 13.65
N SER A 192 -13.79 7.02 14.63
CA SER A 192 -12.58 6.44 15.23
C SER A 192 -11.76 5.57 14.28
N LEU A 193 -12.34 5.17 13.15
CA LEU A 193 -11.62 4.43 12.08
C LEU A 193 -10.81 5.35 11.17
N GLN A 194 -11.11 6.66 11.17
CA GLN A 194 -10.43 7.63 10.32
C GLN A 194 -8.97 7.80 10.76
N PRO A 195 -8.01 7.64 9.85
CA PRO A 195 -6.61 7.88 10.18
C PRO A 195 -6.32 9.37 10.34
N SER A 196 -5.40 9.71 11.23
CA SER A 196 -4.81 11.04 11.28
C SER A 196 -3.78 11.17 10.16
N LEU A 197 -3.94 12.15 9.29
CA LEU A 197 -3.03 12.42 8.18
C LEU A 197 -2.26 13.71 8.42
N ASN A 198 -0.95 13.66 8.27
CA ASN A 198 -0.09 14.85 8.33
C ASN A 198 -0.09 15.62 6.99
N MET A 199 -0.25 14.87 5.87
CA MET A 199 -0.28 15.38 4.52
C MET A 199 -1.51 14.85 3.78
N ASP A 200 -2.02 15.61 2.82
CA ASP A 200 -3.12 15.19 1.94
C ASP A 200 -2.67 15.22 0.48
N TYR A 201 -2.25 14.06 -0.03
CA TYR A 201 -1.81 13.91 -1.41
C TYR A 201 -2.95 13.65 -2.41
N GLY A 202 -4.16 13.48 -1.92
CA GLY A 202 -5.26 12.93 -2.70
C GLY A 202 -5.27 11.39 -2.70
N ALA A 203 -6.43 10.81 -3.05
CA ALA A 203 -6.59 9.36 -3.06
C ALA A 203 -5.74 8.71 -4.17
N PHE A 204 -5.06 7.64 -3.82
CA PHE A 204 -4.24 6.81 -4.73
C PHE A 204 -3.07 7.54 -5.41
N VAL A 205 -2.63 8.67 -4.86
CA VAL A 205 -1.47 9.41 -5.34
C VAL A 205 -0.24 9.07 -4.52
N ASN A 206 0.85 8.70 -5.19
CA ASN A 206 2.16 8.48 -4.57
C ASN A 206 3.17 9.50 -5.13
N PRO A 207 3.48 10.58 -4.38
CA PRO A 207 4.38 11.62 -4.86
C PRO A 207 5.80 11.14 -5.17
N PHE A 208 6.29 10.11 -4.47
CA PHE A 208 7.61 9.56 -4.75
C PHE A 208 7.66 8.85 -6.10
N THR A 209 6.64 8.06 -6.42
CA THR A 209 6.52 7.39 -7.72
C THR A 209 6.49 8.42 -8.86
N ASP A 210 5.66 9.43 -8.72
CA ASP A 210 5.54 10.52 -9.72
C ASP A 210 6.84 11.30 -9.86
N PHE A 211 7.52 11.59 -8.75
CA PHE A 211 8.81 12.27 -8.75
C PHE A 211 9.90 11.45 -9.45
N LEU A 212 10.02 10.17 -9.11
CA LEU A 212 10.97 9.25 -9.73
C LEU A 212 10.71 9.13 -11.25
N HIS A 213 9.45 9.04 -11.64
CA HIS A 213 9.06 9.02 -13.04
C HIS A 213 9.48 10.32 -13.76
N ALA A 214 9.19 11.48 -13.17
CA ALA A 214 9.61 12.77 -13.73
C ALA A 214 11.13 12.86 -13.87
N LEU A 215 11.90 12.43 -12.85
CA LEU A 215 13.36 12.41 -12.94
C LEU A 215 13.85 11.53 -14.09
N CYS A 216 13.29 10.34 -14.26
CA CYS A 216 13.67 9.44 -15.34
C CYS A 216 13.28 10.01 -16.73
N LEU A 217 12.14 10.68 -16.85
CA LEU A 217 11.69 11.28 -18.10
C LEU A 217 12.67 12.33 -18.62
N TRP A 218 13.17 13.22 -17.79
CA TRP A 218 14.06 14.28 -18.24
C TRP A 218 15.55 13.91 -18.21
N SER A 219 15.94 12.91 -17.39
CA SER A 219 17.35 12.55 -17.27
C SER A 219 17.77 11.33 -18.09
N LEU A 220 16.85 10.45 -18.44
CA LEU A 220 17.13 9.17 -19.09
C LEU A 220 16.48 8.98 -20.45
N ALA A 221 15.34 9.65 -20.71
CA ALA A 221 14.58 9.51 -21.94
C ALA A 221 14.83 10.71 -22.84
N ASP A 222 15.34 10.46 -24.03
CA ASP A 222 15.46 11.51 -25.04
C ASP A 222 14.08 12.11 -25.33
N ASP A 223 14.00 13.45 -25.33
CA ASP A 223 12.83 14.24 -25.72
C ASP A 223 11.55 14.06 -24.89
N GLN A 224 11.67 13.65 -23.61
CA GLN A 224 10.53 13.50 -22.69
C GLN A 224 10.43 14.61 -21.61
N SER A 225 11.23 15.65 -21.73
CA SER A 225 11.30 16.73 -20.72
C SER A 225 9.99 17.50 -20.55
N GLU A 226 9.17 17.62 -21.59
CA GLU A 226 7.84 18.24 -21.49
C GLU A 226 6.91 17.44 -20.57
N ASN A 227 6.92 16.11 -20.69
CA ASN A 227 6.14 15.23 -19.82
C ASN A 227 6.63 15.27 -18.37
N ALA A 228 7.94 15.41 -18.17
CA ALA A 228 8.54 15.59 -16.84
C ALA A 228 8.04 16.87 -16.16
N ILE A 229 7.94 18.00 -16.88
CA ILE A 229 7.41 19.25 -16.34
C ILE A 229 5.96 19.12 -15.89
N VAL A 230 5.12 18.43 -16.66
CA VAL A 230 3.71 18.21 -16.29
C VAL A 230 3.64 17.43 -14.97
N SER A 231 4.43 16.36 -14.84
CA SER A 231 4.50 15.57 -13.61
C SER A 231 5.04 16.39 -12.43
N LEU A 232 6.13 17.13 -12.61
CA LEU A 232 6.71 17.98 -11.57
C LEU A 232 5.75 19.08 -11.09
N ARG A 233 4.99 19.70 -12.00
CA ARG A 233 3.98 20.70 -11.63
C ARG A 233 2.85 20.08 -10.80
N ARG A 234 2.41 18.87 -11.13
CA ARG A 234 1.42 18.13 -10.33
C ARG A 234 1.97 17.86 -8.92
N ILE A 235 3.18 17.34 -8.81
CA ILE A 235 3.85 17.09 -7.51
C ILE A 235 4.01 18.38 -6.74
N TYR A 236 4.42 19.47 -7.39
CA TYR A 236 4.56 20.79 -6.78
C TYR A 236 3.28 21.24 -6.07
N GLN A 237 2.13 21.07 -6.71
CA GLN A 237 0.84 21.37 -6.10
C GLN A 237 0.49 20.41 -4.98
N THR A 238 0.69 19.12 -5.20
CA THR A 238 0.39 18.05 -4.22
C THR A 238 1.16 18.22 -2.92
N LEU A 239 2.42 18.64 -2.98
CA LEU A 239 3.29 18.82 -1.81
C LEU A 239 3.21 20.22 -1.19
N GLY A 240 2.26 21.07 -1.59
CA GLY A 240 2.12 22.42 -1.03
C GLY A 240 3.22 23.38 -1.52
N GLN A 241 3.66 23.23 -2.76
CA GLN A 241 4.56 24.14 -3.47
C GLN A 241 5.99 24.25 -2.90
N PRO A 242 6.67 23.13 -2.60
CA PRO A 242 7.99 23.17 -1.99
C PRO A 242 9.04 23.73 -2.95
N ARG A 243 9.98 24.50 -2.41
CA ARG A 243 11.03 25.17 -3.18
C ARG A 243 11.88 24.22 -4.02
N PHE A 244 12.22 23.04 -3.47
CA PHE A 244 13.07 22.08 -4.17
C PHE A 244 12.40 21.52 -5.45
N ILE A 245 11.08 21.33 -5.47
CA ILE A 245 10.36 20.97 -6.72
C ILE A 245 10.30 22.15 -7.69
N ALA A 246 10.15 23.38 -7.18
CA ALA A 246 10.23 24.56 -8.05
C ALA A 246 11.61 24.71 -8.71
N ASP A 247 12.67 24.35 -8.01
CA ASP A 247 14.03 24.39 -8.56
C ASP A 247 14.25 23.27 -9.60
N GLU A 248 13.65 22.08 -9.42
CA GLU A 248 13.60 21.01 -10.43
C GLU A 248 12.86 21.48 -11.70
N ILE A 249 11.70 22.09 -11.56
CA ILE A 249 10.94 22.63 -12.70
C ILE A 249 11.80 23.62 -13.49
N LYS A 250 12.49 24.54 -12.83
CA LYS A 250 13.39 25.50 -13.49
C LYS A 250 14.55 24.80 -14.22
N ALA A 251 15.10 23.73 -13.64
CA ALA A 251 16.17 22.96 -14.27
C ALA A 251 15.69 22.33 -15.59
N VAL A 252 14.49 21.73 -15.58
CA VAL A 252 13.89 21.12 -16.77
C VAL A 252 13.47 22.19 -17.80
N ASP A 253 12.87 23.32 -17.37
CA ASP A 253 12.55 24.48 -18.26
C ASP A 253 13.80 25.00 -18.97
N LYS A 254 14.96 25.03 -18.28
CA LYS A 254 16.23 25.42 -18.88
C LYS A 254 16.69 24.44 -19.97
N ILE A 255 16.50 23.13 -19.75
CA ILE A 255 16.82 22.10 -20.76
C ILE A 255 15.94 22.29 -21.99
N LEU A 256 14.64 22.45 -21.80
CA LEU A 256 13.68 22.69 -22.90
C LEU A 256 13.99 23.98 -23.71
N SER A 257 14.62 24.95 -23.04
CA SER A 257 15.10 26.18 -23.71
C SER A 257 16.46 26.03 -24.41
N GLY A 258 16.96 24.80 -24.59
CA GLY A 258 18.25 24.50 -25.21
C GLY A 258 19.46 24.64 -24.30
N GLY A 259 19.24 24.70 -22.97
CA GLY A 259 20.32 24.70 -21.98
C GLY A 259 20.93 23.32 -21.80
N LYS A 260 22.11 23.26 -21.18
CA LYS A 260 22.77 22.01 -20.85
C LYS A 260 22.08 21.33 -19.66
N HIS A 261 22.06 20.00 -19.69
CA HIS A 261 21.69 19.18 -18.52
C HIS A 261 22.62 19.54 -17.35
N PRO A 262 22.07 19.81 -16.16
CA PRO A 262 22.89 20.03 -14.97
C PRO A 262 23.51 18.70 -14.51
N ASP A 263 24.73 18.76 -13.96
CA ASP A 263 25.33 17.64 -13.27
C ASP A 263 24.73 17.53 -11.86
N LEU A 264 23.68 16.71 -11.72
CA LEU A 264 22.96 16.49 -10.47
C LEU A 264 23.11 15.03 -10.00
N THR A 265 23.23 14.88 -8.70
CA THR A 265 23.20 13.56 -8.03
C THR A 265 22.05 13.54 -7.05
N TYR A 266 21.16 12.58 -7.20
CA TYR A 266 20.05 12.37 -6.28
C TYR A 266 20.42 11.25 -5.31
N VAL A 267 20.28 11.52 -4.02
CA VAL A 267 20.45 10.52 -2.95
C VAL A 267 19.07 10.28 -2.35
N ILE A 268 18.55 9.08 -2.55
CA ILE A 268 17.21 8.67 -2.09
C ILE A 268 17.36 7.91 -0.78
N PHE A 269 16.67 8.38 0.26
CA PHE A 269 16.57 7.72 1.55
C PHE A 269 15.19 7.07 1.69
N GLU A 270 15.17 5.75 1.82
CA GLU A 270 13.98 4.99 2.18
C GLU A 270 14.04 4.71 3.68
N ILE A 271 13.21 5.40 4.47
CA ILE A 271 13.30 5.37 5.92
C ILE A 271 11.93 5.17 6.57
N GLY A 272 11.92 4.57 7.75
CA GLY A 272 10.70 4.34 8.52
C GLY A 272 10.03 3.01 8.21
N VAL A 273 8.82 2.88 8.70
CA VAL A 273 7.96 1.71 8.53
C VAL A 273 6.54 2.17 8.20
N ALA A 274 5.89 1.50 7.28
CA ALA A 274 4.53 1.80 6.88
C ALA A 274 3.52 1.50 8.01
N PRO A 275 2.35 2.18 8.02
CA PRO A 275 1.29 1.87 8.97
C PRO A 275 0.76 0.46 8.76
N ILE A 276 0.15 -0.10 9.81
CA ILE A 276 -0.50 -1.41 9.75
C ILE A 276 -2.01 -1.28 9.82
N ARG A 277 -2.72 -2.21 9.20
CA ARG A 277 -4.16 -2.38 9.40
C ARG A 277 -4.37 -3.34 10.56
N LYS A 278 -5.14 -2.89 11.57
CA LYS A 278 -5.62 -3.72 12.67
C LYS A 278 -7.12 -3.86 12.59
N GLU A 279 -7.63 -5.00 12.99
CA GLU A 279 -9.07 -5.22 13.15
C GLU A 279 -9.54 -4.62 14.48
N VAL A 280 -10.63 -3.86 14.40
CA VAL A 280 -11.31 -3.27 15.54
C VAL A 280 -12.75 -3.75 15.53
N ARG A 281 -13.16 -4.32 16.63
CA ARG A 281 -14.53 -4.76 16.83
C ARG A 281 -15.40 -3.55 17.19
N LEU A 282 -16.45 -3.32 16.39
CA LEU A 282 -17.45 -2.30 16.63
C LEU A 282 -18.82 -2.93 16.87
N ASP A 283 -19.54 -2.42 17.88
CA ASP A 283 -20.90 -2.81 18.16
C ASP A 283 -21.83 -1.77 17.55
N ILE A 284 -22.43 -2.11 16.42
CA ILE A 284 -23.30 -1.21 15.65
C ILE A 284 -24.75 -1.44 16.09
N PRO A 285 -25.45 -0.43 16.68
CA PRO A 285 -26.85 -0.57 17.03
C PRO A 285 -27.71 -0.66 15.76
N LEU A 286 -28.57 -1.65 15.71
CA LEU A 286 -29.58 -1.78 14.69
C LEU A 286 -30.91 -1.27 15.26
N PHE A 287 -31.61 -0.43 14.49
CA PHE A 287 -32.95 0.04 14.87
C PHE A 287 -34.02 -0.95 14.37
N ASP A 288 -33.77 -2.25 14.60
CA ASP A 288 -34.67 -3.34 14.31
C ASP A 288 -35.14 -3.98 15.62
N GLN A 289 -36.38 -4.48 15.66
CA GLN A 289 -36.96 -5.05 16.87
C GLN A 289 -36.42 -6.44 17.22
N GLU A 290 -35.88 -7.16 16.22
CA GLU A 290 -35.38 -8.54 16.40
C GLU A 290 -33.90 -8.58 16.80
N LEU A 291 -33.09 -7.61 16.34
CA LEU A 291 -31.63 -7.55 16.59
C LEU A 291 -31.25 -6.14 17.06
N PRO A 292 -30.96 -5.95 18.35
CA PRO A 292 -30.67 -4.60 18.87
C PRO A 292 -29.28 -4.07 18.43
N TYR A 293 -28.34 -4.93 18.13
CA TYR A 293 -27.02 -4.55 17.61
C TYR A 293 -26.39 -5.70 16.82
N VAL A 294 -25.45 -5.35 15.97
CA VAL A 294 -24.55 -6.27 15.25
C VAL A 294 -23.12 -5.92 15.60
N THR A 295 -22.37 -6.92 16.01
CA THR A 295 -20.92 -6.77 16.14
C THR A 295 -20.24 -7.08 14.81
N ALA A 296 -19.43 -6.17 14.34
CA ALA A 296 -18.64 -6.36 13.12
C ALA A 296 -17.19 -5.92 13.34
N GLU A 297 -16.28 -6.55 12.63
CA GLU A 297 -14.86 -6.22 12.63
C GLU A 297 -14.56 -5.27 11.47
N PHE A 298 -13.93 -4.15 11.79
CA PHE A 298 -13.55 -3.12 10.83
C PHE A 298 -12.04 -2.91 10.85
N PRO A 299 -11.42 -2.68 9.70
CA PRO A 299 -10.03 -2.30 9.66
C PRO A 299 -9.83 -0.88 10.21
N ARG A 300 -8.75 -0.67 10.95
CA ARG A 300 -8.23 0.62 11.39
C ARG A 300 -6.75 0.72 11.07
N LEU A 301 -6.29 1.86 10.62
CA LEU A 301 -4.87 2.12 10.45
C LEU A 301 -4.23 2.54 11.76
N GLU A 302 -3.05 1.97 12.03
CA GLU A 302 -2.18 2.34 13.14
C GLU A 302 -0.80 2.72 12.62
N ASN A 303 -0.41 3.97 12.85
CA ASN A 303 0.90 4.46 12.50
C ASN A 303 1.94 3.84 13.43
N ARG A 304 3.11 3.45 12.90
CA ARG A 304 4.17 2.75 13.64
C ARG A 304 5.44 3.55 13.76
N GLY A 305 5.56 4.67 13.08
CA GLY A 305 6.79 5.41 12.97
C GLY A 305 6.73 6.79 13.61
N HIS A 306 7.91 7.30 13.91
CA HIS A 306 8.15 8.72 14.15
C HIS A 306 8.81 9.29 12.89
N PRO A 307 8.58 10.56 12.56
CA PRO A 307 9.27 11.19 11.45
C PRO A 307 10.78 11.10 11.67
N LEU A 308 11.47 10.51 10.70
CA LEU A 308 12.90 10.39 10.67
C LEU A 308 13.47 11.50 9.78
N THR A 309 14.64 12.01 10.13
CA THR A 309 15.36 12.99 9.33
C THR A 309 16.66 12.40 8.83
N CYS A 310 17.00 12.65 7.57
CA CYS A 310 18.26 12.25 6.96
C CYS A 310 18.99 13.46 6.40
N ALA A 311 20.30 13.34 6.27
CA ALA A 311 21.13 14.36 5.65
C ALA A 311 22.34 13.72 4.97
N VAL A 312 22.83 14.39 3.93
CA VAL A 312 24.11 14.08 3.29
C VAL A 312 25.16 15.03 3.82
N VAL A 313 26.32 14.52 4.18
CA VAL A 313 27.48 15.33 4.60
C VAL A 313 28.57 15.21 3.53
N ILE A 314 28.92 16.35 2.94
CA ILE A 314 30.00 16.43 1.94
C ILE A 314 31.05 17.39 2.49
N GLY A 315 32.17 16.83 2.95
CA GLY A 315 33.22 17.61 3.62
C GLY A 315 32.69 18.24 4.93
N LYS A 316 32.59 19.57 4.97
CA LYS A 316 32.04 20.32 6.13
C LYS A 316 30.57 20.73 5.94
N ASN A 317 29.99 20.46 4.77
CA ASN A 317 28.64 20.87 4.45
C ASN A 317 27.66 19.75 4.79
N LYS A 318 26.59 20.11 5.50
CA LYS A 318 25.43 19.25 5.76
C LYS A 318 24.28 19.70 4.86
N ILE A 319 23.71 18.77 4.13
CA ILE A 319 22.53 18.98 3.27
C ILE A 319 21.43 18.11 3.83
N ASP A 320 20.40 18.74 4.42
CA ASP A 320 19.25 18.00 4.94
C ASP A 320 18.40 17.44 3.80
N ALA A 321 17.92 16.20 3.96
CA ALA A 321 17.04 15.57 3.00
C ALA A 321 15.66 16.25 3.02
N MET A 322 15.06 16.34 1.85
CA MET A 322 13.69 16.84 1.67
C MET A 322 12.72 15.67 1.59
N VAL A 323 11.59 15.76 2.27
CA VAL A 323 10.54 14.74 2.23
C VAL A 323 9.79 14.86 0.91
N ILE A 324 9.83 13.81 0.10
CA ILE A 324 9.05 13.70 -1.13
C ILE A 324 7.72 12.99 -0.89
N CYS A 325 7.71 11.98 -0.01
CA CYS A 325 6.53 11.18 0.23
C CYS A 325 6.53 10.64 1.67
N GLU A 326 5.38 10.74 2.32
CA GLU A 326 5.08 10.06 3.58
C GLU A 326 4.12 8.91 3.30
N MET A 327 4.58 7.66 3.43
CA MET A 327 3.73 6.50 3.17
C MET A 327 2.53 6.40 4.11
N ASP A 328 2.63 6.95 5.32
CA ASP A 328 1.50 7.07 6.24
C ASP A 328 0.36 7.90 5.64
N ALA A 329 0.70 8.98 4.94
CA ALA A 329 -0.28 9.82 4.26
C ALA A 329 -0.86 9.13 3.00
N VAL A 330 -0.02 8.47 2.19
CA VAL A 330 -0.47 7.68 1.01
C VAL A 330 -1.46 6.60 1.45
N ILE A 331 -1.02 5.70 2.33
CA ILE A 331 -1.83 4.57 2.79
C ILE A 331 -3.07 5.04 3.54
N GLY A 332 -2.92 6.09 4.36
CA GLY A 332 -4.02 6.67 5.11
C GLY A 332 -5.09 7.29 4.23
N ARG A 333 -4.68 7.98 3.16
CA ARG A 333 -5.63 8.59 2.21
C ARG A 333 -6.35 7.54 1.37
N ASP A 334 -5.62 6.53 0.90
CA ASP A 334 -6.23 5.40 0.19
C ASP A 334 -7.24 4.69 1.08
N PHE A 335 -6.88 4.44 2.34
CA PHE A 335 -7.77 3.84 3.33
C PHE A 335 -9.04 4.68 3.56
N GLN A 336 -8.93 5.98 3.76
CA GLN A 336 -10.09 6.88 3.89
C GLN A 336 -11.01 6.79 2.67
N SER A 337 -10.43 6.70 1.48
CA SER A 337 -11.19 6.63 0.23
C SER A 337 -11.88 5.27 0.04
N GLU A 338 -11.35 4.21 0.62
CA GLU A 338 -11.93 2.87 0.61
C GLU A 338 -13.08 2.70 1.62
N LEU A 339 -13.04 3.42 2.76
CA LEU A 339 -14.01 3.28 3.85
C LEU A 339 -15.47 3.31 3.41
N PRO A 340 -15.93 4.21 2.50
CA PRO A 340 -17.32 4.22 2.05
C PRO A 340 -17.77 2.95 1.31
N GLY A 341 -16.85 2.12 0.88
CA GLY A 341 -17.13 0.82 0.27
C GLY A 341 -17.03 -0.36 1.25
N ILE A 342 -16.53 -0.10 2.47
CA ILE A 342 -16.39 -1.08 3.56
C ILE A 342 -17.55 -0.94 4.56
N ILE A 343 -17.99 0.30 4.83
CA ILE A 343 -19.07 0.69 5.73
C ILE A 343 -20.38 0.81 4.94
#